data_e0fcb557ca7b67dcc2d7dc86f8f8fcaf
#
_entry.id   e0fcb557ca7b67dcc2d7dc86f8f8fcaf
#
_cell.length_a   1.000
_cell.length_b   1.000
_cell.length_c   1.000
_cell.angle_alpha   90.00
_cell.angle_beta   90.00
_cell.angle_gamma   90.00
#
_symmetry.space_group_name_H-M   'P 1'
#
loop_
_entity.id
_entity.type
_entity.pdbx_description
1 polymer ?
#
loop_
_entity_poly.entity_id
_entity_poly.type
_entity_poly.pdbx_seq_one_letter_code
_entity_poly.pdbx_strand_id
1 'polypeptide(L)' 'MAITFTVDSTTAEGTFIRVLRDGRPFGKILDAVGLYRFYEADHEKLGSADLKDVNLDRLKTAIQSRYERRG' A
#
# COMPACT_ATOMS: atom_id res chain seq x y z
N MET A 1 10.85 -13.07 3.19
CA MET A 1 9.77 -12.50 2.42
C MET A 1 10.05 -11.05 2.13
N ALA A 2 9.80 -10.64 0.93
CA ALA A 2 10.12 -9.27 0.51
C ALA A 2 8.87 -8.55 0.04
N ILE A 3 8.67 -7.36 0.56
CA ILE A 3 7.60 -6.48 0.13
C ILE A 3 8.21 -5.46 -0.81
N THR A 4 7.65 -5.32 -2.00
CA THR A 4 8.11 -4.33 -2.96
C THR A 4 6.94 -3.46 -3.39
N PHE A 5 7.25 -2.27 -3.88
CA PHE A 5 6.26 -1.30 -4.28
C PHE A 5 6.51 -0.88 -5.71
N THR A 6 5.49 -0.92 -6.54
CA THR A 6 5.59 -0.55 -7.94
C THR A 6 4.50 0.47 -8.25
N VAL A 7 4.90 1.62 -8.77
CA VAL A 7 3.91 2.61 -9.18
C VAL A 7 3.21 2.07 -10.42
N ASP A 8 1.92 1.81 -10.30
CA ASP A 8 1.15 1.21 -11.37
C ASP A 8 0.57 2.28 -12.29
N SER A 9 0.05 3.33 -11.71
CA SER A 9 -0.46 4.44 -12.52
C SER A 9 -0.50 5.71 -11.70
N THR A 10 -0.44 6.84 -12.42
CA THR A 10 -0.57 8.16 -11.80
C THR A 10 -1.58 8.92 -12.63
N THR A 11 -2.64 9.39 -11.99
CA THR A 11 -3.69 10.10 -12.66
C THR A 11 -3.91 11.44 -11.97
N ALA A 12 -4.82 12.24 -12.51
CA ALA A 12 -5.15 13.52 -11.89
C ALA A 12 -5.79 13.32 -10.50
N GLU A 13 -6.33 12.14 -10.25
CA GLU A 13 -6.97 11.86 -8.97
C GLU A 13 -6.01 11.28 -7.95
N GLY A 14 -4.81 10.91 -8.33
CA GLY A 14 -3.84 10.38 -7.39
C GLY A 14 -2.97 9.31 -8.00
N THR A 15 -2.19 8.67 -7.16
CA THR A 15 -1.23 7.64 -7.57
C THR A 15 -1.68 6.29 -7.04
N PHE A 16 -1.57 5.27 -7.90
CA PHE A 16 -1.89 3.91 -7.51
C PHE A 16 -0.58 3.14 -7.45
N ILE A 17 -0.25 2.62 -6.29
CA ILE A 17 0.98 1.88 -6.08
C ILE A 17 0.62 0.44 -5.74
N ARG A 18 1.14 -0.50 -6.53
CA ARG A 18 0.89 -1.90 -6.29
C ARG A 18 1.89 -2.42 -5.25
N VAL A 19 1.42 -3.15 -4.29
CA VAL A 19 2.26 -3.74 -3.26
C VAL A 19 2.36 -5.22 -3.55
N LEU A 20 3.60 -5.71 -3.68
CA LEU A 20 3.85 -7.10 -3.99
C LEU A 20 4.59 -7.75 -2.82
N ARG A 21 4.29 -9.01 -2.58
CA ARG A 21 4.98 -9.78 -1.56
C ARG A 21 5.56 -11.00 -2.25
N ASP A 22 6.89 -11.08 -2.27
CA ASP A 22 7.61 -12.14 -2.98
C ASP A 22 7.19 -12.21 -4.44
N GLY A 23 6.99 -11.04 -5.06
CA GLY A 23 6.63 -10.96 -6.47
C GLY A 23 5.17 -11.18 -6.77
N ARG A 24 4.33 -11.42 -5.78
CA ARG A 24 2.91 -11.67 -5.98
C ARG A 24 2.07 -10.50 -5.50
N PRO A 25 0.97 -10.20 -6.16
CA PRO A 25 0.10 -9.11 -5.70
C PRO A 25 -0.35 -9.35 -4.27
N PHE A 26 -0.16 -8.36 -3.43
CA PHE A 26 -0.49 -8.46 -2.03
C PHE A 26 -1.51 -7.41 -1.62
N GLY A 27 -1.37 -6.19 -2.12
CA GLY A 27 -2.27 -5.12 -1.79
C GLY A 27 -2.00 -3.92 -2.66
N LYS A 28 -2.52 -2.77 -2.26
CA LYS A 28 -2.34 -1.56 -3.03
C LYS A 28 -2.36 -0.34 -2.12
N ILE A 29 -1.71 0.71 -2.58
CA ILE A 29 -1.73 2.01 -1.90
C ILE A 29 -2.41 2.99 -2.84
N LEU A 30 -3.38 3.71 -2.33
CA LEU A 30 -4.06 4.75 -3.09
C LEU A 30 -3.74 6.09 -2.44
N ASP A 31 -3.30 7.05 -3.27
CA ASP A 31 -3.01 8.38 -2.80
C ASP A 31 -4.16 9.27 -3.25
N ALA A 32 -4.90 9.79 -2.32
CA ALA A 32 -5.99 10.69 -2.61
C ALA A 32 -6.03 11.76 -1.55
N VAL A 33 -6.15 13.02 -1.97
CA VAL A 33 -6.30 14.15 -1.04
C VAL A 33 -5.17 14.21 -0.01
N GLY A 34 -3.95 13.91 -0.43
CA GLY A 34 -2.79 14.03 0.44
C GLY A 34 -2.66 12.94 1.49
N LEU A 35 -3.45 11.88 1.38
CA LEU A 35 -3.38 10.77 2.32
C LEU A 35 -3.17 9.49 1.55
N TYR A 36 -2.18 8.71 1.96
CA TYR A 36 -1.89 7.42 1.36
C TYR A 36 -2.59 6.36 2.18
N ARG A 37 -3.39 5.52 1.49
CA ARG A 37 -4.14 4.45 2.15
C ARG A 37 -3.72 3.12 1.57
N PHE A 38 -3.40 2.19 2.44
CA PHE A 38 -3.01 0.84 2.04
C PHE A 38 -4.17 -0.12 2.29
N TYR A 39 -4.49 -0.91 1.27
CA TYR A 39 -5.53 -1.92 1.37
C TYR A 39 -4.92 -3.27 1.05
N GLU A 40 -5.06 -4.23 1.96
CA GLU A 40 -4.55 -5.55 1.75
C GLU A 40 -5.55 -6.35 0.94
N ALA A 41 -5.13 -6.94 -0.16
CA ALA A 41 -5.98 -7.76 -1.03
C ALA A 41 -7.26 -7.02 -1.40
N ASP A 42 -8.43 -7.57 -1.10
CA ASP A 42 -9.70 -6.98 -1.47
C ASP A 42 -10.30 -6.12 -0.36
N HIS A 43 -9.49 -5.74 0.62
CA HIS A 43 -10.01 -5.02 1.77
C HIS A 43 -10.58 -3.64 1.43
N GLU A 44 -10.27 -3.10 0.24
CA GLU A 44 -10.85 -1.82 -0.13
C GLU A 44 -12.36 -1.92 -0.20
N LYS A 45 -12.90 -3.12 -0.41
CA LYS A 45 -14.34 -3.33 -0.44
C LYS A 45 -14.98 -3.18 0.94
N LEU A 46 -14.17 -3.22 1.98
CA LEU A 46 -14.67 -3.08 3.34
C LEU A 46 -14.83 -1.63 3.75
N GLY A 47 -14.36 -0.70 2.92
CA GLY A 47 -14.57 0.71 3.17
C GLY A 47 -13.56 1.37 4.08
N SER A 48 -12.59 0.65 4.62
CA SER A 48 -11.57 1.26 5.45
C SER A 48 -10.20 0.69 5.13
N ALA A 49 -9.19 1.54 5.20
CA ALA A 49 -7.84 1.15 4.91
C ALA A 49 -7.24 0.36 6.05
N ASP A 50 -6.38 -0.60 5.73
CA ASP A 50 -5.67 -1.35 6.76
C ASP A 50 -4.61 -0.47 7.42
N LEU A 51 -3.94 0.38 6.64
CA LEU A 51 -2.97 1.35 7.14
C LEU A 51 -3.14 2.64 6.35
N LYS A 52 -2.80 3.75 6.95
CA LYS A 52 -2.85 5.04 6.27
C LYS A 52 -1.83 5.98 6.89
N ASP A 53 -1.30 6.89 6.09
CA ASP A 53 -0.35 7.89 6.56
C ASP A 53 -0.29 9.03 5.54
N VAL A 54 0.03 10.23 5.99
CA VAL A 54 0.21 11.35 5.08
C VAL A 54 1.59 11.31 4.45
N ASN A 55 2.49 10.48 4.95
CA ASN A 55 3.84 10.35 4.43
C ASN A 55 4.01 8.95 3.82
N LEU A 56 4.31 8.90 2.53
CA LEU A 56 4.42 7.63 1.83
C LEU A 56 5.56 6.75 2.36
N ASP A 57 6.71 7.36 2.68
CA ASP A 57 7.83 6.58 3.18
C ASP A 57 7.51 5.94 4.52
N ARG A 58 6.78 6.65 5.37
CA ARG A 58 6.37 6.09 6.65
C ARG A 58 5.36 4.96 6.45
N LEU A 59 4.47 5.11 5.48
CA LEU A 59 3.50 4.07 5.18
C LEU A 59 4.21 2.83 4.66
N LYS A 60 5.19 3.00 3.76
CA LYS A 60 5.95 1.87 3.25
C LYS A 60 6.69 1.15 4.38
N THR A 61 7.29 1.91 5.29
CA THR A 61 8.00 1.33 6.43
C THR A 61 7.03 0.55 7.33
N ALA A 62 5.85 1.11 7.55
CA ALA A 62 4.85 0.44 8.38
C ALA A 62 4.38 -0.87 7.73
N ILE A 63 4.20 -0.87 6.41
CA ILE A 63 3.80 -2.07 5.69
C ILE A 63 4.91 -3.11 5.79
N GLN A 64 6.15 -2.71 5.55
CA GLN A 64 7.26 -3.65 5.63
C GLN A 64 7.41 -4.21 7.04
N SER A 65 7.30 -3.37 8.04
CA SER A 65 7.43 -3.81 9.42
C SER A 65 6.33 -4.79 9.79
N ARG A 66 5.12 -4.56 9.30
CA ARG A 66 3.98 -5.39 9.65
C ARG A 66 3.98 -6.74 8.92
N TYR A 67 4.40 -6.75 7.65
CA TYR A 67 4.23 -7.92 6.81
C TYR A 67 5.53 -8.65 6.44
N GLU A 68 6.68 -7.98 6.54
CA GLU A 68 7.95 -8.65 6.31
C GLU A 68 8.50 -9.27 7.58
N ARG A 69 8.00 -8.90 8.79
CA ARG A 69 8.48 -9.43 9.94
C ARG A 69 8.29 -10.85 9.90
N ARG A 70 9.20 -11.63 10.16
CA ARG A 70 9.13 -12.93 10.05
C ARG A 70 8.28 -13.39 10.88
N GLY A 71 7.71 -13.17 11.12
CA GLY A 71 6.68 -13.68 11.94
C GLY A 71 6.87 -15.07 12.36
#